data_a8ba9455c4a599f71d04ee0179019989
#
_entry.id   a8ba9455c4a599f71d04ee0179019989
#
_cell.length_a   1.000
_cell.length_b   1.000
_cell.length_c   1.000
_cell.angle_alpha   90.00
_cell.angle_beta   90.00
_cell.angle_gamma   90.00
#
_symmetry.space_group_name_H-M   'P 1'
#
loop_
_entity.id
_entity.type
_entity.pdbx_description
1 polymer ?
#
loop_
_entity_poly.entity_id
_entity_poly.type
_entity_poly.pdbx_seq_one_letter_code
_entity_poly.pdbx_strand_id
1 'polypeptide(L)'
;MSKRLFIGLEIPEETKKELIRRRDVIAGDTDFNWESSDKLHITLKFLGEVSEEKIPSIEECIKRSILEKRISEINFSNFGFFFRNNRPVILWAGFQDNHSLTKFASSLNVKLSKIGFERDERKFKPHLTLLRIKSKFYQNLVNDFKKGDLNELSFVPTEVILYESELKESGSVYTALKSFKLLTEE
;
A
#
# COMPACT_ATOMS: atom_id res chain seq x y z
N MET A 1 3.59 -4.90 -25.85
CA MET A 1 4.39 -4.02 -24.98
C MET A 1 4.39 -4.56 -23.56
N SER A 2 5.33 -4.13 -22.68
CA SER A 2 5.31 -4.50 -21.26
C SER A 2 4.99 -3.28 -20.42
N LYS A 3 4.37 -3.50 -19.27
CA LYS A 3 3.99 -2.48 -18.28
C LYS A 3 4.45 -2.92 -16.91
N ARG A 4 4.95 -2.00 -16.12
CA ARG A 4 5.28 -2.28 -14.72
C ARG A 4 4.03 -2.16 -13.87
N LEU A 5 3.56 -3.30 -13.33
CA LEU A 5 2.27 -3.36 -12.65
C LEU A 5 2.40 -3.73 -11.17
N PHE A 6 1.41 -3.29 -10.39
CA PHE A 6 1.17 -3.75 -9.03
C PHE A 6 -0.33 -3.72 -8.71
N ILE A 7 -0.73 -4.45 -7.69
CA ILE A 7 -2.10 -4.47 -7.18
C ILE A 7 -2.11 -3.78 -5.82
N GLY A 8 -2.97 -2.78 -5.67
CA GLY A 8 -3.14 -1.99 -4.46
C GLY A 8 -4.56 -2.04 -3.92
N LEU A 9 -4.69 -1.83 -2.62
CA LEU A 9 -5.96 -1.58 -1.95
C LEU A 9 -6.13 -0.09 -1.75
N GLU A 10 -7.25 0.45 -2.19
CA GLU A 10 -7.57 1.87 -2.09
C GLU A 10 -7.86 2.27 -0.64
N ILE A 11 -7.43 3.47 -0.29
CA ILE A 11 -7.72 4.13 0.99
C ILE A 11 -8.72 5.26 0.72
N PRO A 12 -9.81 5.37 1.45
CA PRO A 12 -10.76 6.47 1.31
C PRO A 12 -10.09 7.84 1.53
N GLU A 13 -10.50 8.83 0.76
CA GLU A 13 -9.84 10.15 0.74
C GLU A 13 -9.88 10.84 2.11
N GLU A 14 -10.97 10.70 2.85
CA GLU A 14 -11.09 11.28 4.21
C GLU A 14 -10.09 10.63 5.18
N THR A 15 -9.86 9.32 5.06
CA THR A 15 -8.84 8.61 5.84
C THR A 15 -7.43 9.08 5.48
N LYS A 16 -7.15 9.31 4.19
CA LYS A 16 -5.88 9.87 3.73
C LYS A 16 -5.64 11.26 4.29
N LYS A 17 -6.64 12.14 4.26
CA LYS A 17 -6.58 13.50 4.81
C LYS A 17 -6.24 13.49 6.30
N GLU A 18 -6.92 12.65 7.09
CA GLU A 18 -6.67 12.55 8.53
C GLU A 18 -5.28 11.98 8.83
N LEU A 19 -4.84 10.98 8.09
CA LEU A 19 -3.48 10.44 8.21
C LEU A 19 -2.42 11.50 7.90
N ILE A 20 -2.62 12.27 6.82
CA ILE A 20 -1.73 13.37 6.43
C ILE A 20 -1.72 14.44 7.52
N ARG A 21 -2.87 14.83 8.06
CA ARG A 21 -2.95 15.77 9.18
C ARG A 21 -2.14 15.31 10.39
N ARG A 22 -2.29 14.04 10.80
CA ARG A 22 -1.53 13.48 11.94
C ARG A 22 -0.03 13.43 11.66
N ARG A 23 0.36 13.07 10.43
CA ARG A 23 1.76 13.13 9.98
C ARG A 23 2.33 14.53 10.11
N ASP A 24 1.60 15.55 9.63
CA ASP A 24 2.07 16.92 9.57
C ASP A 24 2.22 17.55 10.96
N VAL A 25 1.35 17.17 11.91
CA VAL A 25 1.51 17.57 13.32
C VAL A 25 2.85 17.09 13.90
N ILE A 26 3.31 15.89 13.53
CA ILE A 26 4.58 15.36 14.02
C ILE A 26 5.76 15.94 13.22
N ALA A 27 5.60 16.07 11.92
CA ALA A 27 6.65 16.52 11.01
C ALA A 27 6.97 18.02 11.18
N GLY A 28 5.98 18.83 11.58
CA GLY A 28 6.14 20.29 11.64
C GLY A 28 6.48 20.87 10.26
N ASP A 29 7.22 21.97 10.24
CA ASP A 29 7.64 22.70 9.04
C ASP A 29 8.82 22.01 8.29
N THR A 30 8.79 20.69 8.18
CA THR A 30 9.84 19.95 7.46
C THR A 30 9.59 19.95 5.96
N ASP A 31 10.62 20.33 5.19
CA ASP A 31 10.59 20.28 3.71
C ASP A 31 10.99 18.89 3.18
N PHE A 32 10.17 17.89 3.49
CA PHE A 32 10.36 16.56 2.95
C PHE A 32 9.49 16.36 1.70
N ASN A 33 10.01 15.58 0.75
CA ASN A 33 9.26 15.18 -0.43
C ASN A 33 8.30 14.03 -0.08
N TRP A 34 7.21 14.38 0.61
CA TRP A 34 6.17 13.46 1.02
C TRP A 34 5.51 12.78 -0.18
N GLU A 35 5.10 11.52 -0.01
CA GLU A 35 4.22 10.91 -1.02
C GLU A 35 2.89 11.67 -1.03
N SER A 36 2.42 12.00 -2.22
CA SER A 36 1.15 12.70 -2.42
C SER A 36 -0.05 11.79 -2.13
N SER A 37 -1.21 12.36 -1.81
CA SER A 37 -2.42 11.61 -1.44
C SER A 37 -2.80 10.54 -2.47
N ASP A 38 -2.68 10.84 -3.75
CA ASP A 38 -2.97 9.93 -4.87
C ASP A 38 -2.06 8.68 -4.90
N LYS A 39 -0.90 8.74 -4.24
CA LYS A 39 0.03 7.60 -4.13
C LYS A 39 -0.18 6.74 -2.89
N LEU A 40 -1.06 7.16 -1.98
CA LEU A 40 -1.30 6.44 -0.74
C LEU A 40 -2.22 5.23 -0.97
N HIS A 41 -1.66 4.02 -0.88
CA HIS A 41 -2.37 2.75 -1.03
C HIS A 41 -1.67 1.64 -0.23
N ILE A 42 -2.37 0.56 0.09
CA ILE A 42 -1.74 -0.66 0.60
C ILE A 42 -1.35 -1.53 -0.59
N THR A 43 -0.07 -1.75 -0.82
CA THR A 43 0.37 -2.69 -1.87
C THR A 43 0.05 -4.12 -1.46
N LEU A 44 -0.79 -4.80 -2.25
CA LEU A 44 -1.13 -6.22 -2.07
C LEU A 44 -0.13 -7.13 -2.76
N LYS A 45 0.31 -6.76 -3.98
CA LYS A 45 1.28 -7.54 -4.76
C LYS A 45 1.98 -6.67 -5.81
N PHE A 46 3.30 -6.71 -5.83
CA PHE A 46 4.07 -6.24 -6.97
C PHE A 46 4.15 -7.33 -8.04
N LEU A 47 3.88 -6.96 -9.30
CA LEU A 47 3.90 -7.88 -10.44
C LEU A 47 5.16 -7.70 -11.30
N GLY A 48 5.82 -6.53 -11.21
CA GLY A 48 6.97 -6.18 -12.04
C GLY A 48 6.58 -5.89 -13.48
N GLU A 49 7.48 -6.17 -14.41
CA GLU A 49 7.24 -6.01 -15.84
C GLU A 49 6.31 -7.11 -16.36
N VAL A 50 5.20 -6.73 -16.93
CA VAL A 50 4.12 -7.63 -17.36
C VAL A 50 3.77 -7.37 -18.81
N SER A 51 3.72 -8.40 -19.66
CA SER A 51 3.16 -8.30 -21.01
C SER A 51 1.66 -7.96 -20.95
N GLU A 52 1.22 -7.05 -21.80
CA GLU A 52 -0.21 -6.62 -21.85
C GLU A 52 -1.17 -7.80 -22.05
N GLU A 53 -0.74 -8.85 -22.74
CA GLU A 53 -1.52 -10.08 -22.95
C GLU A 53 -1.89 -10.81 -21.65
N LYS A 54 -1.11 -10.60 -20.57
CA LYS A 54 -1.38 -11.21 -19.26
C LYS A 54 -2.38 -10.40 -18.42
N ILE A 55 -2.67 -9.16 -18.77
CA ILE A 55 -3.56 -8.28 -17.98
C ILE A 55 -4.94 -8.93 -17.75
N PRO A 56 -5.63 -9.51 -18.75
CA PRO A 56 -6.92 -10.14 -18.52
C PRO A 56 -6.87 -11.28 -17.50
N SER A 57 -5.80 -12.07 -17.48
CA SER A 57 -5.62 -13.17 -16.52
C SER A 57 -5.37 -12.65 -15.09
N ILE A 58 -4.67 -11.52 -14.96
CA ILE A 58 -4.47 -10.83 -13.66
C ILE A 58 -5.81 -10.31 -13.14
N GLU A 59 -6.60 -9.65 -13.99
CA GLU A 59 -7.93 -9.15 -13.64
C GLU A 59 -8.84 -10.28 -13.15
N GLU A 60 -8.81 -11.43 -13.80
CA GLU A 60 -9.59 -12.59 -13.39
C GLU A 60 -9.14 -13.11 -12.01
N CYS A 61 -7.84 -13.14 -11.73
CA CYS A 61 -7.32 -13.47 -10.39
C CYS A 61 -7.82 -12.52 -9.31
N ILE A 62 -7.87 -11.21 -9.60
CA ILE A 62 -8.39 -10.20 -8.66
C ILE A 62 -9.89 -10.45 -8.41
N LYS A 63 -10.70 -10.58 -9.48
CA LYS A 63 -12.14 -10.83 -9.37
C LYS A 63 -12.46 -12.07 -8.53
N ARG A 64 -11.79 -13.18 -8.80
CA ARG A 64 -11.97 -14.43 -8.02
C ARG A 64 -11.57 -14.25 -6.56
N SER A 65 -10.52 -13.48 -6.27
CA SER A 65 -10.12 -13.22 -4.90
C SER A 65 -11.18 -12.41 -4.14
N ILE A 66 -11.80 -11.43 -4.80
CA ILE A 66 -12.89 -10.63 -4.24
C ILE A 66 -14.13 -11.48 -3.95
N LEU A 67 -14.50 -12.36 -4.86
CA LEU A 67 -15.66 -13.24 -4.68
C LEU A 67 -15.48 -14.25 -3.54
N GLU A 68 -14.24 -14.69 -3.29
CA GLU A 68 -13.94 -15.72 -2.29
C GLU A 68 -13.63 -15.15 -0.90
N LYS A 69 -13.16 -13.91 -0.83
CA LYS A 69 -12.65 -13.32 0.42
C LYS A 69 -13.12 -11.89 0.58
N ARG A 70 -13.75 -11.61 1.70
CA ARG A 70 -14.08 -10.25 2.12
C ARG A 70 -12.94 -9.67 2.95
N ILE A 71 -12.80 -8.36 2.94
CA ILE A 71 -11.87 -7.63 3.79
C ILE A 71 -12.72 -6.82 4.77
N SER A 72 -12.54 -7.09 6.06
CA SER A 72 -13.17 -6.32 7.13
C SER A 72 -12.53 -4.95 7.29
N GLU A 73 -13.10 -4.13 8.15
CA GLU A 73 -12.51 -2.85 8.56
C GLU A 73 -11.03 -2.99 8.93
N ILE A 74 -10.23 -2.05 8.47
CA ILE A 74 -8.78 -1.99 8.68
C ILE A 74 -8.47 -0.85 9.64
N ASN A 75 -7.87 -1.19 10.78
CA ASN A 75 -7.45 -0.24 11.80
C ASN A 75 -5.97 0.08 11.63
N PHE A 76 -5.61 1.35 11.70
CA PHE A 76 -4.22 1.76 11.78
C PHE A 76 -3.62 1.38 13.14
N SER A 77 -2.30 1.31 13.22
CA SER A 77 -1.58 1.02 14.48
C SER A 77 -0.63 2.16 14.82
N ASN A 78 0.42 2.32 14.06
CA ASN A 78 1.52 3.23 14.38
C ASN A 78 2.26 3.66 13.14
N PHE A 79 3.05 4.72 13.26
CA PHE A 79 4.10 5.03 12.29
C PHE A 79 5.31 4.14 12.52
N GLY A 80 6.02 3.81 11.47
CA GLY A 80 7.23 3.02 11.55
C GLY A 80 8.21 3.30 10.43
N PHE A 81 9.38 2.66 10.53
CA PHE A 81 10.44 2.84 9.54
C PHE A 81 10.97 1.51 9.04
N PHE A 82 11.29 1.46 7.75
CA PHE A 82 12.22 0.46 7.25
C PHE A 82 13.62 1.04 7.27
N PHE A 83 14.57 0.22 7.68
CA PHE A 83 15.99 0.61 7.81
C PHE A 83 16.85 -0.16 6.80
N ARG A 84 17.87 0.52 6.29
CA ARG A 84 18.95 -0.08 5.52
C ARG A 84 20.27 0.43 6.09
N ASN A 85 21.16 -0.49 6.52
CA ASN A 85 22.43 -0.14 7.17
C ASN A 85 22.25 0.87 8.33
N ASN A 86 21.29 0.59 9.22
CA ASN A 86 20.91 1.42 10.37
C ASN A 86 20.41 2.85 10.02
N ARG A 87 20.11 3.12 8.75
CA ARG A 87 19.53 4.40 8.32
C ARG A 87 18.06 4.19 7.94
N PRO A 88 17.14 5.05 8.39
CA PRO A 88 15.76 4.99 7.95
C PRO A 88 15.70 5.32 6.44
N VAL A 89 15.02 4.47 5.67
CA VAL A 89 14.88 4.64 4.22
C VAL A 89 13.43 4.83 3.78
N ILE A 90 12.49 4.38 4.58
CA ILE A 90 11.05 4.56 4.34
C ILE A 90 10.37 4.84 5.67
N LEU A 91 9.57 5.90 5.73
CA LEU A 91 8.57 6.11 6.76
C LEU A 91 7.22 5.60 6.26
N TRP A 92 6.53 4.83 7.08
CA TRP A 92 5.24 4.22 6.74
C TRP A 92 4.24 4.33 7.89
N ALA A 93 2.95 4.27 7.55
CA ALA A 93 1.87 4.00 8.49
C ALA A 93 1.50 2.52 8.45
N GLY A 94 1.42 1.89 9.61
CA GLY A 94 1.11 0.48 9.77
C GLY A 94 -0.33 0.25 10.21
N PHE A 95 -0.71 -1.02 10.22
CA PHE A 95 -2.05 -1.47 10.54
C PHE A 95 -1.99 -2.52 11.65
N GLN A 96 -3.06 -2.60 12.43
CA GLN A 96 -3.28 -3.70 13.35
C GLN A 96 -3.42 -5.02 12.57
N ASP A 97 -3.19 -6.15 13.24
CA ASP A 97 -3.35 -7.46 12.59
C ASP A 97 -4.77 -7.60 12.04
N ASN A 98 -4.87 -7.70 10.73
CA ASN A 98 -6.14 -7.92 10.02
C ASN A 98 -6.07 -9.26 9.28
N HIS A 99 -6.76 -10.23 9.85
CA HIS A 99 -6.76 -11.61 9.33
C HIS A 99 -7.44 -11.70 7.95
N SER A 100 -8.50 -10.93 7.70
CA SER A 100 -9.20 -10.91 6.42
C SER A 100 -8.33 -10.35 5.31
N LEU A 101 -7.64 -9.24 5.56
CA LEU A 101 -6.69 -8.64 4.61
C LEU A 101 -5.52 -9.59 4.31
N THR A 102 -4.97 -10.25 5.35
CA THR A 102 -3.87 -11.21 5.19
C THR A 102 -4.32 -12.42 4.36
N LYS A 103 -5.53 -12.95 4.61
CA LYS A 103 -6.10 -14.04 3.82
C LYS A 103 -6.36 -13.64 2.38
N PHE A 104 -6.84 -12.41 2.16
CA PHE A 104 -7.08 -11.89 0.81
C PHE A 104 -5.76 -11.80 0.03
N ALA A 105 -4.73 -11.17 0.60
CA ALA A 105 -3.42 -11.04 -0.02
C ALA A 105 -2.79 -12.41 -0.32
N SER A 106 -2.90 -13.37 0.61
CA SER A 106 -2.42 -14.74 0.43
C SER A 106 -3.14 -15.47 -0.71
N SER A 107 -4.48 -15.38 -0.75
CA SER A 107 -5.30 -15.98 -1.82
C SER A 107 -4.93 -15.41 -3.18
N LEU A 108 -4.79 -14.08 -3.27
CA LEU A 108 -4.38 -13.40 -4.49
C LEU A 108 -2.98 -13.86 -4.94
N ASN A 109 -2.01 -13.93 -4.01
CA ASN A 109 -0.66 -14.40 -4.29
C ASN A 109 -0.63 -15.83 -4.85
N VAL A 110 -1.44 -16.74 -4.27
CA VAL A 110 -1.58 -18.13 -4.77
C VAL A 110 -2.22 -18.17 -6.16
N LYS A 111 -3.25 -17.36 -6.45
CA LYS A 111 -3.88 -17.34 -7.78
C LYS A 111 -2.93 -16.81 -8.84
N LEU A 112 -2.21 -15.73 -8.53
CA LEU A 112 -1.23 -15.14 -9.44
C LEU A 112 -0.06 -16.09 -9.72
N SER A 113 0.37 -16.90 -8.74
CA SER A 113 1.44 -17.89 -8.97
C SER A 113 1.02 -18.97 -9.99
N LYS A 114 -0.26 -19.32 -10.07
CA LYS A 114 -0.79 -20.29 -11.05
C LYS A 114 -0.74 -19.79 -12.50
N ILE A 115 -0.62 -18.47 -12.70
CA ILE A 115 -0.50 -17.84 -14.03
C ILE A 115 0.92 -17.33 -14.30
N GLY A 116 1.91 -17.81 -13.50
CA GLY A 116 3.33 -17.63 -13.75
C GLY A 116 3.98 -16.43 -13.08
N PHE A 117 3.33 -15.82 -12.07
CA PHE A 117 3.99 -14.82 -11.22
C PHE A 117 4.71 -15.48 -10.05
N GLU A 118 5.86 -14.94 -9.69
CA GLU A 118 6.61 -15.43 -8.53
C GLU A 118 5.78 -15.36 -7.25
N ARG A 119 5.76 -16.44 -6.49
CA ARG A 119 5.09 -16.47 -5.21
C ARG A 119 5.91 -15.71 -4.18
N ASP A 120 5.28 -14.73 -3.52
CA ASP A 120 5.92 -14.04 -2.40
C ASP A 120 5.83 -14.94 -1.17
N GLU A 121 6.97 -15.46 -0.71
CA GLU A 121 7.05 -16.36 0.45
C GLU A 121 7.19 -15.60 1.77
N ARG A 122 7.51 -14.32 1.71
CA ARG A 122 7.64 -13.48 2.90
C ARG A 122 6.27 -13.20 3.52
N LYS A 123 6.24 -13.11 4.85
CA LYS A 123 5.02 -12.70 5.56
C LYS A 123 4.55 -11.34 5.02
N PHE A 124 3.30 -11.28 4.60
CA PHE A 124 2.67 -10.04 4.19
C PHE A 124 2.66 -9.04 5.36
N LYS A 125 3.21 -7.86 5.14
CA LYS A 125 3.25 -6.76 6.11
C LYS A 125 2.58 -5.54 5.48
N PRO A 126 1.26 -5.37 5.68
CA PRO A 126 0.54 -4.24 5.12
C PRO A 126 1.09 -2.94 5.71
N HIS A 127 1.40 -2.00 4.85
CA HIS A 127 1.87 -0.68 5.23
C HIS A 127 1.54 0.33 4.14
N LEU A 128 1.51 1.58 4.52
CA LEU A 128 1.25 2.72 3.66
C LEU A 128 2.49 3.61 3.66
N THR A 129 3.18 3.67 2.55
CA THR A 129 4.39 4.48 2.42
C THR A 129 4.04 5.96 2.43
N LEU A 130 4.64 6.72 3.36
CA LEU A 130 4.43 8.17 3.50
C LEU A 130 5.61 8.98 2.97
N LEU A 131 6.82 8.44 3.10
CA LEU A 131 8.04 9.12 2.68
C LEU A 131 9.11 8.11 2.29
N ARG A 132 9.74 8.33 1.14
CA ARG A 132 11.00 7.67 0.76
C ARG A 132 12.16 8.61 1.10
N ILE A 133 12.91 8.25 2.14
CA ILE A 133 13.97 9.10 2.72
C ILE A 133 15.21 9.02 1.84
N LYS A 134 15.47 10.08 1.08
CA LYS A 134 16.66 10.21 0.20
C LYS A 134 17.75 11.09 0.80
N SER A 135 17.42 11.89 1.81
CA SER A 135 18.30 12.83 2.46
C SER A 135 18.49 12.49 3.95
N LYS A 136 19.20 13.34 4.68
CA LYS A 136 19.37 13.17 6.13
C LYS A 136 18.02 13.29 6.84
N PHE A 137 17.70 12.29 7.63
CA PHE A 137 16.53 12.27 8.49
C PHE A 137 16.98 12.29 9.95
N TYR A 138 16.45 13.23 10.72
CA TYR A 138 16.92 13.48 12.08
C TYR A 138 16.40 12.44 13.07
N GLN A 139 17.24 12.01 14.01
CA GLN A 139 16.91 10.96 14.98
C GLN A 139 15.75 11.36 15.92
N ASN A 140 15.61 12.65 16.25
CA ASN A 140 14.46 13.15 17.02
C ASN A 140 13.15 12.89 16.28
N LEU A 141 13.07 13.18 14.97
CA LEU A 141 11.89 12.89 14.17
C LEU A 141 11.59 11.38 14.10
N VAL A 142 12.61 10.52 14.04
CA VAL A 142 12.39 9.06 14.13
C VAL A 142 11.70 8.71 15.44
N ASN A 143 12.14 9.30 16.55
CA ASN A 143 11.56 9.05 17.86
C ASN A 143 10.15 9.63 17.99
N ASP A 144 9.91 10.82 17.44
CA ASP A 144 8.61 11.49 17.49
C ASP A 144 7.57 10.72 16.67
N PHE A 145 7.90 10.26 15.45
CA PHE A 145 7.03 9.40 14.67
C PHE A 145 6.77 8.05 15.36
N LYS A 146 7.77 7.45 16.02
CA LYS A 146 7.55 6.19 16.76
C LYS A 146 6.61 6.34 17.96
N LYS A 147 6.50 7.54 18.53
CA LYS A 147 5.54 7.88 19.60
C LYS A 147 4.19 8.32 19.05
N GLY A 148 4.13 8.66 17.76
CA GLY A 148 2.92 9.11 17.11
C GLY A 148 1.86 8.02 17.08
N ASP A 149 0.63 8.41 17.44
CA ASP A 149 -0.51 7.52 17.58
C ASP A 149 -1.41 7.59 16.35
N LEU A 150 -1.78 6.43 15.82
CA LEU A 150 -2.75 6.26 14.76
C LEU A 150 -4.00 5.49 15.23
N ASN A 151 -4.14 5.28 16.54
CA ASN A 151 -5.33 4.66 17.10
C ASN A 151 -6.60 5.43 16.71
N GLU A 152 -7.72 4.74 16.67
CA GLU A 152 -9.02 5.25 16.24
C GLU A 152 -9.10 5.70 14.76
N LEU A 153 -8.01 5.59 14.01
CA LEU A 153 -8.06 5.76 12.57
C LEU A 153 -8.31 4.39 11.92
N SER A 154 -9.42 4.29 11.21
CA SER A 154 -9.81 3.07 10.51
C SER A 154 -10.51 3.38 9.20
N PHE A 155 -10.71 2.38 8.37
CA PHE A 155 -11.52 2.47 7.18
C PHE A 155 -12.01 1.10 6.72
N VAL A 156 -13.15 1.11 6.02
CA VAL A 156 -13.63 -0.06 5.29
C VAL A 156 -13.14 0.06 3.85
N PRO A 157 -12.33 -0.89 3.35
CA PRO A 157 -11.83 -0.82 1.98
C PRO A 157 -12.96 -1.09 0.98
N THR A 158 -13.00 -0.32 -0.09
CA THR A 158 -14.05 -0.40 -1.10
C THR A 158 -13.58 -0.94 -2.44
N GLU A 159 -12.29 -0.79 -2.75
CA GLU A 159 -11.76 -1.13 -4.07
C GLU A 159 -10.34 -1.71 -4.01
N VAL A 160 -10.12 -2.69 -4.88
CA VAL A 160 -8.78 -3.15 -5.27
C VAL A 160 -8.48 -2.60 -6.65
N ILE A 161 -7.29 -2.05 -6.84
CA ILE A 161 -6.91 -1.40 -8.10
C ILE A 161 -5.68 -2.07 -8.68
N LEU A 162 -5.72 -2.35 -9.98
CA LEU A 162 -4.56 -2.71 -10.78
C LEU A 162 -3.92 -1.42 -11.29
N TYR A 163 -2.70 -1.15 -10.84
CA TYR A 163 -1.95 0.05 -11.19
C TYR A 163 -0.82 -0.26 -12.17
N GLU A 164 -0.60 0.68 -13.08
CA GLU A 164 0.65 0.84 -13.80
C GLU A 164 1.57 1.82 -13.03
N SER A 165 2.85 1.50 -12.96
CA SER A 165 3.88 2.32 -12.32
C SER A 165 4.91 2.74 -13.35
N GLU A 166 4.95 4.02 -13.70
CA GLU A 166 5.99 4.59 -14.53
C GLU A 166 7.07 5.24 -13.67
N LEU A 167 8.33 4.97 -13.97
CA LEU A 167 9.47 5.65 -13.32
C LEU A 167 9.81 6.90 -14.12
N LYS A 168 9.56 8.07 -13.54
CA LYS A 168 9.93 9.38 -14.11
C LYS A 168 11.04 10.01 -13.27
N GLU A 169 11.70 11.03 -13.79
CA GLU A 169 12.73 11.79 -13.07
C GLU A 169 12.21 12.37 -11.75
N SER A 170 10.93 12.79 -11.75
CA SER A 170 10.24 13.29 -10.55
C SER A 170 9.85 12.20 -9.54
N GLY A 171 10.02 10.92 -9.89
CA GLY A 171 9.62 9.76 -9.09
C GLY A 171 8.62 8.86 -9.81
N SER A 172 8.09 7.88 -9.09
CA SER A 172 7.07 6.99 -9.65
C SER A 172 5.74 7.71 -9.82
N VAL A 173 5.11 7.51 -10.98
CA VAL A 173 3.75 7.93 -11.28
C VAL A 173 2.89 6.67 -11.37
N TYR A 174 1.73 6.69 -10.73
CA TYR A 174 0.80 5.56 -10.72
C TYR A 174 -0.45 5.90 -11.51
N THR A 175 -0.83 5.02 -12.42
CA THR A 175 -2.05 5.13 -13.22
C THR A 175 -2.94 3.93 -12.93
N ALA A 176 -4.17 4.18 -12.49
CA ALA A 176 -5.15 3.13 -12.31
C ALA A 176 -5.56 2.57 -13.69
N LEU A 177 -5.22 1.32 -13.97
CA LEU A 177 -5.65 0.64 -15.19
C LEU A 177 -7.08 0.11 -15.03
N LYS A 178 -7.38 -0.42 -13.85
CA LYS A 178 -8.72 -0.96 -13.55
C LYS A 178 -8.97 -1.02 -12.05
N SER A 179 -10.19 -0.63 -11.68
CA SER A 179 -10.72 -0.75 -10.33
C SER A 179 -11.70 -1.92 -10.23
N PHE A 180 -11.69 -2.58 -9.08
CA PHE A 180 -12.56 -3.71 -8.73
C PHE A 180 -13.20 -3.45 -7.38
N LYS A 181 -14.52 -3.28 -7.36
CA LYS A 181 -15.27 -3.07 -6.12
C LYS A 181 -15.21 -4.31 -5.23
N LEU A 182 -14.92 -4.09 -3.96
CA LEU A 182 -15.01 -5.11 -2.93
C LEU A 182 -16.49 -5.34 -2.55
N LEU A 183 -16.79 -6.57 -2.13
CA LEU A 183 -18.09 -6.86 -1.56
C LEU A 183 -18.13 -6.31 -0.13
N THR A 184 -18.96 -5.32 0.12
CA THR A 184 -19.26 -4.81 1.47
C THR A 184 -20.25 -5.76 2.17
N GLU A 185 -20.20 -5.81 3.49
CA GLU A 185 -21.30 -6.38 4.27
C GLU A 185 -22.46 -5.38 4.23
N GLU A 186 -23.65 -5.88 3.86
CA GLU A 186 -24.89 -5.14 4.05
C GLU A 186 -25.28 -5.16 5.52
#